data_a5641f9ca2fa63fcad0896a22830026b
#
_entry.id   a5641f9ca2fa63fcad0896a22830026b
#
_cell.length_a   1.000
_cell.length_b   1.000
_cell.length_c   1.000
_cell.angle_alpha   90.00
_cell.angle_beta   90.00
_cell.angle_gamma   90.00
#
_symmetry.space_group_name_H-M   'P 1'
#
loop_
_entity.id
_entity.type
_entity.pdbx_description
1 polymer ?
#
loop_
_entity_poly.entity_id
_entity_poly.type
_entity_poly.pdbx_seq_one_letter_code
_entity_poly.pdbx_strand_id
1 'polypeptide(L)'
;IEVNPRASRTVPFLSKVTGVPMVQIAVQSMLGKTIAEQGWPIGLWPERKLVAIKAPVFSMSKLPEVDTYLGPEMKSTGEVMGIDFSYDAALTKALLASGNDLQLGTPVLLSLSERTKNEAHDLVRNLEKAGCPLYATEGTGRFLEKLGVKNTVVAKMQSDDHPNVADIVREGIVSCVINTPEGRMSKSLRDGFHIRRAAAARNIPCFTSIDTAQVAVEAMLKTVPVTVAPLSEYLES
;
A
#
# COMPACT_ATOMS: atom_id res chain seq x y z
N ILE A 1 -6.20 6.73 -21.26
CA ILE A 1 -6.60 7.77 -20.29
C ILE A 1 -8.06 8.07 -20.55
N GLU A 2 -8.87 8.12 -19.51
CA GLU A 2 -10.29 8.41 -19.58
C GLU A 2 -10.66 9.52 -18.61
N VAL A 3 -11.77 10.22 -18.88
CA VAL A 3 -12.39 11.17 -17.95
C VAL A 3 -13.70 10.59 -17.46
N ASN A 4 -13.82 10.42 -16.15
CA ASN A 4 -15.04 9.92 -15.54
C ASN A 4 -15.99 11.09 -15.20
N PRO A 5 -17.11 11.29 -15.92
CA PRO A 5 -18.04 12.40 -15.70
C PRO A 5 -18.94 12.16 -14.47
N ARG A 6 -18.35 11.99 -13.32
CA ARG A 6 -19.01 11.71 -12.05
C ARG A 6 -18.19 12.21 -10.87
N ALA A 7 -18.82 12.42 -9.72
CA ALA A 7 -18.09 12.62 -8.47
C ALA A 7 -17.27 11.37 -8.14
N SER A 8 -16.04 11.56 -7.70
CA SER A 8 -15.13 10.50 -7.29
C SER A 8 -14.75 10.67 -5.83
N ARG A 9 -14.11 9.66 -5.23
CA ARG A 9 -13.55 9.76 -3.88
C ARG A 9 -12.46 10.83 -3.76
N THR A 10 -11.87 11.23 -4.88
CA THR A 10 -10.89 12.34 -4.92
C THR A 10 -11.51 13.69 -4.58
N VAL A 11 -12.80 13.90 -4.85
CA VAL A 11 -13.49 15.17 -4.54
C VAL A 11 -13.48 15.48 -3.05
N PRO A 12 -13.94 14.58 -2.13
CA PRO A 12 -13.84 14.85 -0.69
C PRO A 12 -12.39 14.93 -0.19
N PHE A 13 -11.45 14.18 -0.77
CA PHE A 13 -10.03 14.31 -0.46
C PHE A 13 -9.52 15.72 -0.77
N LEU A 14 -9.72 16.20 -1.99
CA LEU A 14 -9.30 17.54 -2.40
C LEU A 14 -10.02 18.63 -1.59
N SER A 15 -11.31 18.48 -1.30
CA SER A 15 -12.04 19.43 -0.46
C SER A 15 -11.43 19.59 0.93
N LYS A 16 -10.98 18.48 1.53
CA LYS A 16 -10.30 18.50 2.83
C LYS A 16 -8.91 19.11 2.76
N VAL A 17 -8.13 18.77 1.73
CA VAL A 17 -6.75 19.24 1.57
C VAL A 17 -6.68 20.72 1.23
N THR A 18 -7.60 21.21 0.41
CA THR A 18 -7.63 22.61 -0.04
C THR A 18 -8.46 23.53 0.86
N GLY A 19 -9.39 22.98 1.65
CA GLY A 19 -10.39 23.75 2.36
C GLY A 19 -11.52 24.24 1.47
N VAL A 20 -11.54 23.89 0.17
CA VAL A 20 -12.55 24.32 -0.81
C VAL A 20 -13.72 23.34 -0.79
N PRO A 21 -14.97 23.79 -0.52
CA PRO A 21 -16.13 22.92 -0.46
C PRO A 21 -16.65 22.52 -1.85
N MET A 22 -15.87 21.67 -2.56
CA MET A 22 -16.08 21.37 -3.99
C MET A 22 -17.48 20.83 -4.30
N VAL A 23 -18.06 20.02 -3.40
CA VAL A 23 -19.43 19.48 -3.60
C VAL A 23 -20.46 20.60 -3.54
N GLN A 24 -20.33 21.53 -2.59
CA GLN A 24 -21.24 22.67 -2.47
C GLN A 24 -21.14 23.57 -3.70
N ILE A 25 -19.93 23.87 -4.16
CA ILE A 25 -19.69 24.67 -5.37
C ILE A 25 -20.34 23.99 -6.58
N ALA A 26 -20.14 22.68 -6.76
CA ALA A 26 -20.73 21.92 -7.85
C ALA A 26 -22.26 21.98 -7.85
N VAL A 27 -22.89 21.77 -6.67
CA VAL A 27 -24.37 21.84 -6.53
C VAL A 27 -24.88 23.24 -6.89
N GLN A 28 -24.25 24.31 -6.41
CA GLN A 28 -24.65 25.69 -6.73
C GLN A 28 -24.50 25.97 -8.22
N SER A 29 -23.42 25.43 -8.85
CA SER A 29 -23.23 25.56 -10.31
C SER A 29 -24.29 24.82 -11.11
N MET A 30 -24.73 23.63 -10.67
CA MET A 30 -25.86 22.91 -11.27
C MET A 30 -27.18 23.70 -11.17
N LEU A 31 -27.33 24.52 -10.13
CA LEU A 31 -28.46 25.42 -9.95
C LEU A 31 -28.34 26.76 -10.70
N GLY A 32 -27.30 26.90 -11.55
CA GLY A 32 -27.12 28.03 -12.43
C GLY A 32 -26.23 29.16 -11.91
N LYS A 33 -25.64 29.05 -10.71
CA LYS A 33 -24.71 30.05 -10.20
C LYS A 33 -23.32 29.83 -10.77
N THR A 34 -22.71 30.88 -11.28
CA THR A 34 -21.28 30.82 -11.68
C THR A 34 -20.37 30.73 -10.48
N ILE A 35 -19.12 30.29 -10.69
CA ILE A 35 -18.11 30.20 -9.62
C ILE A 35 -17.84 31.59 -9.00
N ALA A 36 -17.81 32.63 -9.83
CA ALA A 36 -17.62 34.01 -9.39
C ALA A 36 -18.78 34.51 -8.48
N GLU A 37 -20.04 34.22 -8.84
CA GLU A 37 -21.22 34.57 -8.02
C GLU A 37 -21.23 33.83 -6.68
N GLN A 38 -20.55 32.69 -6.57
CA GLN A 38 -20.36 31.97 -5.33
C GLN A 38 -19.20 32.52 -4.47
N GLY A 39 -18.49 33.56 -4.94
CA GLY A 39 -17.37 34.19 -4.24
C GLY A 39 -16.04 33.45 -4.33
N TRP A 40 -15.93 32.47 -5.24
CA TRP A 40 -14.69 31.74 -5.43
C TRP A 40 -13.83 32.34 -6.54
N PRO A 41 -12.47 32.39 -6.35
CA PRO A 41 -11.57 32.90 -7.37
C PRO A 41 -11.50 31.94 -8.57
N ILE A 42 -11.24 32.54 -9.74
CA ILE A 42 -10.98 31.80 -10.97
C ILE A 42 -9.47 31.56 -11.08
N GLY A 43 -9.06 30.36 -11.50
CA GLY A 43 -7.67 30.01 -11.71
C GLY A 43 -7.20 28.84 -10.84
N LEU A 44 -5.89 28.73 -10.70
CA LEU A 44 -5.29 27.70 -9.84
C LEU A 44 -5.42 28.08 -8.37
N TRP A 45 -5.77 27.10 -7.56
CA TRP A 45 -5.79 27.26 -6.11
C TRP A 45 -4.34 27.42 -5.60
N PRO A 46 -4.07 28.33 -4.66
CA PRO A 46 -2.73 28.52 -4.12
C PRO A 46 -2.16 27.24 -3.51
N GLU A 47 -0.89 26.97 -3.74
CA GLU A 47 -0.18 25.89 -3.06
C GLU A 47 -0.12 26.13 -1.55
N ARG A 48 -0.26 25.06 -0.80
CA ARG A 48 -0.10 25.07 0.66
C ARG A 48 1.19 24.34 1.03
N LYS A 49 1.80 24.74 2.13
CA LYS A 49 2.98 24.08 2.67
C LYS A 49 2.60 22.81 3.45
N LEU A 50 1.83 21.94 2.83
CA LEU A 50 1.45 20.67 3.41
C LEU A 50 1.55 19.56 2.36
N VAL A 51 1.73 18.33 2.83
CA VAL A 51 1.71 17.11 2.04
C VAL A 51 0.48 16.30 2.41
N ALA A 52 -0.28 15.89 1.42
CA ALA A 52 -1.41 15.01 1.60
C ALA A 52 -1.27 13.77 0.71
N ILE A 53 -1.34 12.60 1.32
CA ILE A 53 -1.22 11.31 0.65
C ILE A 53 -2.54 10.56 0.76
N LYS A 54 -3.07 10.16 -0.37
CA LYS A 54 -4.26 9.32 -0.47
C LYS A 54 -3.85 7.86 -0.66
N ALA A 55 -4.28 6.98 0.23
CA ALA A 55 -4.04 5.56 0.11
C ALA A 55 -5.37 4.78 -0.01
N PRO A 56 -5.42 3.73 -0.86
CA PRO A 56 -6.60 2.88 -0.97
C PRO A 56 -6.75 1.97 0.26
N VAL A 57 -8.00 1.65 0.60
CA VAL A 57 -8.35 0.64 1.60
C VAL A 57 -9.11 -0.49 0.93
N PHE A 58 -8.82 -1.72 1.34
CA PHE A 58 -9.40 -2.93 0.77
C PHE A 58 -10.10 -3.75 1.86
N SER A 59 -11.30 -4.25 1.57
CA SER A 59 -12.03 -5.18 2.45
C SER A 59 -11.81 -6.64 2.04
N MET A 60 -10.57 -7.00 1.69
CA MET A 60 -10.23 -8.33 1.15
C MET A 60 -10.49 -9.46 2.14
N SER A 61 -10.35 -9.22 3.44
CA SER A 61 -10.67 -10.20 4.48
C SER A 61 -12.15 -10.62 4.50
N LYS A 62 -13.05 -9.78 3.97
CA LYS A 62 -14.48 -10.06 3.86
C LYS A 62 -14.87 -10.75 2.54
N LEU A 63 -13.92 -10.92 1.62
CA LEU A 63 -14.13 -11.46 0.27
C LEU A 63 -13.20 -12.67 0.03
N PRO A 64 -13.45 -13.83 0.68
CA PRO A 64 -12.53 -14.96 0.70
C PRO A 64 -12.24 -15.58 -0.68
N GLU A 65 -13.11 -15.36 -1.66
CA GLU A 65 -12.97 -15.90 -3.03
C GLU A 65 -12.24 -14.95 -3.99
N VAL A 66 -11.92 -13.71 -3.57
CA VAL A 66 -11.31 -12.70 -4.44
C VAL A 66 -9.79 -12.71 -4.27
N ASP A 67 -9.06 -12.73 -5.40
CA ASP A 67 -7.61 -12.53 -5.37
C ASP A 67 -7.29 -11.07 -5.03
N THR A 68 -6.38 -10.89 -4.07
CA THR A 68 -5.93 -9.57 -3.63
C THR A 68 -4.93 -8.92 -4.59
N TYR A 69 -4.50 -9.63 -5.65
CA TYR A 69 -3.67 -9.06 -6.71
C TYR A 69 -4.35 -7.86 -7.36
N LEU A 70 -3.61 -6.75 -7.45
CA LEU A 70 -4.10 -5.52 -8.06
C LEU A 70 -3.86 -5.55 -9.58
N GLY A 71 -4.94 -5.34 -10.32
CA GLY A 71 -4.99 -5.22 -11.77
C GLY A 71 -5.59 -3.87 -12.20
N PRO A 72 -6.00 -3.74 -13.46
CA PRO A 72 -6.61 -2.51 -13.97
C PRO A 72 -7.99 -2.22 -13.38
N GLU A 73 -8.62 -3.24 -12.78
CA GLU A 73 -9.94 -3.12 -12.15
C GLU A 73 -9.83 -2.54 -10.74
N MET A 74 -10.74 -1.65 -10.39
CA MET A 74 -10.79 -1.08 -9.05
C MET A 74 -11.29 -2.11 -8.04
N LYS A 75 -10.44 -2.48 -7.07
CA LYS A 75 -10.79 -3.39 -5.97
C LYS A 75 -10.88 -2.69 -4.60
N SER A 76 -10.50 -1.41 -4.52
CA SER A 76 -10.57 -0.66 -3.27
C SER A 76 -11.99 -0.39 -2.84
N THR A 77 -12.26 -0.55 -1.55
CA THR A 77 -13.57 -0.32 -0.91
C THR A 77 -13.65 1.03 -0.21
N GLY A 78 -12.51 1.65 0.05
CA GLY A 78 -12.38 2.95 0.71
C GLY A 78 -11.08 3.64 0.36
N GLU A 79 -10.89 4.82 0.91
CA GLU A 79 -9.68 5.61 0.85
C GLU A 79 -9.40 6.26 2.20
N VAL A 80 -8.14 6.36 2.56
CA VAL A 80 -7.66 7.10 3.74
C VAL A 80 -6.73 8.22 3.32
N MET A 81 -6.52 9.17 4.20
CA MET A 81 -5.66 10.32 4.00
C MET A 81 -4.63 10.41 5.11
N GLY A 82 -3.34 10.47 4.73
CA GLY A 82 -2.28 10.96 5.59
C GLY A 82 -2.00 12.42 5.24
N ILE A 83 -1.94 13.29 6.25
CA ILE A 83 -1.65 14.72 6.06
C ILE A 83 -0.61 15.18 7.09
N ASP A 84 0.41 15.89 6.61
CA ASP A 84 1.44 16.48 7.44
C ASP A 84 2.21 17.56 6.66
N PHE A 85 3.12 18.28 7.34
CA PHE A 85 4.01 19.25 6.69
C PHE A 85 5.22 18.60 6.01
N SER A 86 5.52 17.34 6.31
CA SER A 86 6.57 16.57 5.65
C SER A 86 5.99 15.35 4.92
N TYR A 87 6.64 14.98 3.80
CA TYR A 87 6.27 13.81 3.03
C TYR A 87 6.31 12.52 3.88
N ASP A 88 7.37 12.34 4.66
CA ASP A 88 7.58 11.11 5.43
C ASP A 88 6.52 10.95 6.53
N ALA A 89 6.15 12.02 7.21
CA ALA A 89 5.08 11.99 8.21
C ALA A 89 3.70 11.74 7.59
N ALA A 90 3.39 12.41 6.47
CA ALA A 90 2.14 12.18 5.73
C ALA A 90 2.05 10.74 5.21
N LEU A 91 3.16 10.19 4.69
CA LEU A 91 3.24 8.82 4.20
C LEU A 91 3.05 7.81 5.35
N THR A 92 3.73 7.98 6.46
CA THR A 92 3.59 7.12 7.64
C THR A 92 2.13 7.09 8.12
N LYS A 93 1.46 8.25 8.19
CA LYS A 93 0.04 8.34 8.53
C LYS A 93 -0.86 7.61 7.54
N ALA A 94 -0.59 7.73 6.24
CA ALA A 94 -1.37 7.07 5.20
C ALA A 94 -1.20 5.54 5.26
N LEU A 95 0.02 5.05 5.46
CA LEU A 95 0.30 3.62 5.61
C LEU A 95 -0.37 3.05 6.86
N LEU A 96 -0.24 3.72 8.01
CA LEU A 96 -0.88 3.33 9.25
C LEU A 96 -2.41 3.27 9.11
N ALA A 97 -3.01 4.32 8.54
CA ALA A 97 -4.46 4.41 8.35
C ALA A 97 -5.01 3.38 7.33
N SER A 98 -4.20 2.92 6.39
CA SER A 98 -4.58 1.89 5.42
C SER A 98 -4.29 0.46 5.90
N GLY A 99 -3.67 0.28 7.08
CA GLY A 99 -3.28 -1.02 7.61
C GLY A 99 -2.09 -1.64 6.88
N ASN A 100 -1.24 -0.82 6.28
CA ASN A 100 -0.04 -1.25 5.54
C ASN A 100 1.26 -0.77 6.22
N ASP A 101 1.21 -0.43 7.50
CA ASP A 101 2.39 -0.07 8.28
C ASP A 101 3.25 -1.31 8.57
N LEU A 102 4.56 -1.10 8.55
CA LEU A 102 5.56 -2.12 8.84
C LEU A 102 6.33 -1.74 10.10
N GLN A 103 6.75 -2.76 10.85
CA GLN A 103 7.54 -2.58 12.07
C GLN A 103 8.97 -3.08 11.86
N LEU A 104 9.96 -2.33 12.38
CA LEU A 104 11.37 -2.76 12.37
C LEU A 104 11.55 -4.12 13.05
N GLY A 105 12.42 -4.93 12.48
CA GLY A 105 12.79 -6.23 13.05
C GLY A 105 11.71 -7.32 12.95
N THR A 106 10.56 -7.06 12.32
CA THR A 106 9.51 -8.06 12.18
C THR A 106 9.73 -8.98 10.98
N PRO A 107 9.33 -10.27 11.06
CA PRO A 107 9.55 -11.23 9.99
C PRO A 107 8.75 -10.91 8.72
N VAL A 108 9.40 -11.01 7.56
CA VAL A 108 8.81 -10.73 6.24
C VAL A 108 8.92 -11.95 5.33
N LEU A 109 7.82 -12.32 4.67
CA LEU A 109 7.81 -13.33 3.61
C LEU A 109 8.00 -12.69 2.24
N LEU A 110 9.01 -13.14 1.50
CA LEU A 110 9.29 -12.76 0.13
C LEU A 110 8.96 -13.91 -0.84
N SER A 111 8.13 -13.63 -1.83
CA SER A 111 7.81 -14.53 -2.93
C SER A 111 7.80 -13.74 -4.24
N LEU A 112 8.97 -13.59 -4.83
CA LEU A 112 9.22 -12.70 -5.97
C LEU A 112 9.21 -13.45 -7.29
N SER A 113 8.56 -12.86 -8.30
CA SER A 113 8.62 -13.33 -9.69
C SER A 113 10.01 -13.09 -10.29
N GLU A 114 10.45 -13.90 -11.26
CA GLU A 114 11.75 -13.75 -11.87
C GLU A 114 11.99 -12.34 -12.44
N ARG A 115 10.97 -11.76 -13.07
CA ARG A 115 11.07 -10.44 -13.70
C ARG A 115 11.27 -9.30 -12.71
N THR A 116 10.82 -9.44 -11.45
CA THR A 116 10.89 -8.38 -10.44
C THR A 116 12.08 -8.50 -9.50
N LYS A 117 12.86 -9.59 -9.57
CA LYS A 117 14.02 -9.80 -8.72
C LYS A 117 15.07 -8.71 -8.89
N ASN A 118 15.34 -8.28 -10.13
CA ASN A 118 16.32 -7.24 -10.40
C ASN A 118 15.91 -5.88 -9.78
N GLU A 119 14.61 -5.59 -9.71
CA GLU A 119 14.08 -4.36 -9.12
C GLU A 119 14.06 -4.43 -7.58
N ALA A 120 14.15 -5.63 -7.00
CA ALA A 120 14.01 -5.85 -5.57
C ALA A 120 15.31 -5.70 -4.77
N HIS A 121 16.45 -5.35 -5.40
CA HIS A 121 17.74 -5.25 -4.72
C HIS A 121 17.72 -4.27 -3.54
N ASP A 122 17.25 -3.04 -3.78
CA ASP A 122 17.19 -1.99 -2.74
C ASP A 122 16.19 -2.34 -1.64
N LEU A 123 15.05 -2.90 -2.02
CA LEU A 123 14.04 -3.41 -1.08
C LEU A 123 14.65 -4.44 -0.12
N VAL A 124 15.37 -5.44 -0.65
CA VAL A 124 16.01 -6.48 0.15
C VAL A 124 17.04 -5.89 1.09
N ARG A 125 17.89 -4.97 0.60
CA ARG A 125 18.90 -4.29 1.43
C ARG A 125 18.27 -3.43 2.52
N ASN A 126 17.16 -2.79 2.25
CA ASN A 126 16.44 -2.00 3.24
C ASN A 126 15.77 -2.87 4.31
N LEU A 127 15.20 -4.03 3.94
CA LEU A 127 14.70 -5.01 4.90
C LEU A 127 15.81 -5.57 5.79
N GLU A 128 16.99 -5.84 5.23
CA GLU A 128 18.17 -6.27 5.99
C GLU A 128 18.62 -5.20 7.00
N LYS A 129 18.72 -3.93 6.55
CA LYS A 129 19.01 -2.78 7.45
C LYS A 129 17.98 -2.62 8.56
N ALA A 130 16.71 -2.92 8.27
CA ALA A 130 15.63 -2.89 9.24
C ALA A 130 15.70 -4.04 10.26
N GLY A 131 16.63 -4.98 10.10
CA GLY A 131 16.77 -6.15 10.96
C GLY A 131 15.65 -7.17 10.80
N CYS A 132 14.93 -7.16 9.68
CA CYS A 132 13.81 -8.05 9.42
C CYS A 132 14.29 -9.47 9.12
N PRO A 133 13.87 -10.51 9.87
CA PRO A 133 14.06 -11.89 9.47
C PRO A 133 13.34 -12.16 8.15
N LEU A 134 14.05 -12.71 7.16
CA LEU A 134 13.50 -12.96 5.84
C LEU A 134 13.14 -14.44 5.65
N TYR A 135 11.90 -14.69 5.33
CA TYR A 135 11.39 -15.97 4.84
C TYR A 135 11.20 -15.87 3.33
N ALA A 136 11.52 -16.92 2.60
CA ALA A 136 11.48 -16.87 1.15
C ALA A 136 11.03 -18.19 0.53
N THR A 137 10.27 -18.12 -0.57
CA THR A 137 10.08 -19.30 -1.44
C THR A 137 11.41 -19.69 -2.08
N GLU A 138 11.58 -20.96 -2.43
CA GLU A 138 12.84 -21.52 -2.93
C GLU A 138 13.54 -20.66 -4.01
N GLY A 139 12.80 -20.24 -5.05
CA GLY A 139 13.35 -19.40 -6.13
C GLY A 139 13.76 -18.01 -5.65
N THR A 140 13.06 -17.43 -4.67
CA THR A 140 13.42 -16.16 -4.05
C THR A 140 14.58 -16.34 -3.07
N GLY A 141 14.63 -17.44 -2.31
CA GLY A 141 15.73 -17.77 -1.40
C GLY A 141 17.07 -17.85 -2.14
N ARG A 142 17.12 -18.58 -3.26
CA ARG A 142 18.32 -18.61 -4.13
C ARG A 142 18.75 -17.23 -4.64
N PHE A 143 17.81 -16.33 -4.88
CA PHE A 143 18.13 -14.95 -5.24
C PHE A 143 18.72 -14.19 -4.05
N LEU A 144 18.18 -14.31 -2.85
CA LEU A 144 18.69 -13.68 -1.63
C LEU A 144 20.09 -14.20 -1.27
N GLU A 145 20.34 -15.49 -1.41
CA GLU A 145 21.64 -16.12 -1.20
C GLU A 145 22.73 -15.54 -2.14
N LYS A 146 22.39 -15.35 -3.42
CA LYS A 146 23.29 -14.70 -4.39
C LYS A 146 23.64 -13.26 -4.01
N LEU A 147 22.75 -12.57 -3.29
CA LEU A 147 22.99 -11.24 -2.73
C LEU A 147 23.76 -11.28 -1.40
N GLY A 148 24.05 -12.47 -0.87
CA GLY A 148 24.67 -12.65 0.45
C GLY A 148 23.73 -12.33 1.62
N VAL A 149 22.40 -12.33 1.41
CA VAL A 149 21.41 -12.01 2.41
C VAL A 149 20.87 -13.28 3.06
N LYS A 150 20.96 -13.33 4.41
CA LYS A 150 20.46 -14.46 5.20
C LYS A 150 18.95 -14.57 5.09
N ASN A 151 18.46 -15.77 4.82
CA ASN A 151 17.02 -16.04 4.75
C ASN A 151 16.68 -17.46 5.20
N THR A 152 15.42 -17.70 5.47
CA THR A 152 14.85 -19.04 5.75
C THR A 152 13.99 -19.44 4.56
N VAL A 153 14.41 -20.50 3.85
CA VAL A 153 13.63 -21.02 2.73
C VAL A 153 12.43 -21.80 3.26
N VAL A 154 11.26 -21.52 2.68
CA VAL A 154 10.00 -22.16 3.06
C VAL A 154 9.43 -22.92 1.86
N ALA A 155 8.93 -24.12 2.11
CA ALA A 155 8.34 -24.98 1.10
C ALA A 155 7.10 -24.33 0.43
N LYS A 156 6.88 -24.64 -0.85
CA LYS A 156 5.64 -24.27 -1.56
C LYS A 156 4.46 -25.10 -1.05
N MET A 157 3.24 -24.59 -1.22
CA MET A 157 2.01 -25.29 -0.81
C MET A 157 1.82 -26.67 -1.44
N GLN A 158 2.39 -26.93 -2.62
CA GLN A 158 2.26 -28.20 -3.33
C GLN A 158 3.26 -29.28 -2.87
N SER A 159 4.13 -28.95 -1.95
CA SER A 159 5.03 -29.90 -1.29
C SER A 159 4.33 -30.49 -0.07
N ASP A 160 4.54 -31.78 0.19
CA ASP A 160 4.10 -32.43 1.43
C ASP A 160 4.90 -31.95 2.67
N ASP A 161 5.87 -31.06 2.46
CA ASP A 161 6.70 -30.50 3.51
C ASP A 161 5.97 -29.41 4.30
N HIS A 162 6.01 -29.51 5.62
CA HIS A 162 5.47 -28.53 6.55
C HIS A 162 6.57 -28.00 7.50
N PRO A 163 6.56 -26.70 7.87
CA PRO A 163 5.58 -25.68 7.47
C PRO A 163 5.82 -25.18 6.03
N ASN A 164 4.74 -25.01 5.28
CA ASN A 164 4.78 -24.37 3.95
C ASN A 164 4.45 -22.87 4.02
N VAL A 165 4.54 -22.16 2.89
CA VAL A 165 4.32 -20.70 2.82
C VAL A 165 2.96 -20.25 3.35
N ALA A 166 1.91 -21.05 3.20
CA ALA A 166 0.60 -20.68 3.72
C ALA A 166 0.51 -20.91 5.24
N ASP A 167 1.20 -21.93 5.75
CA ASP A 167 1.22 -22.23 7.17
C ASP A 167 1.89 -21.11 7.96
N ILE A 168 3.07 -20.62 7.56
CA ILE A 168 3.77 -19.54 8.25
C ILE A 168 2.96 -18.23 8.27
N VAL A 169 2.15 -17.98 7.23
CA VAL A 169 1.24 -16.83 7.19
C VAL A 169 0.03 -17.06 8.11
N ARG A 170 -0.59 -18.24 8.06
CA ARG A 170 -1.75 -18.59 8.92
C ARG A 170 -1.40 -18.62 10.40
N GLU A 171 -0.22 -19.07 10.76
CA GLU A 171 0.27 -19.11 12.14
C GLU A 171 0.72 -17.74 12.65
N GLY A 172 0.87 -16.75 11.76
CA GLY A 172 1.29 -15.40 12.12
C GLY A 172 2.79 -15.31 12.42
N ILE A 173 3.59 -16.22 11.87
CA ILE A 173 5.06 -16.21 11.99
C ILE A 173 5.63 -14.99 11.26
N VAL A 174 4.97 -14.57 10.19
CA VAL A 174 5.35 -13.37 9.42
C VAL A 174 4.34 -12.25 9.60
N SER A 175 4.83 -11.02 9.68
CA SER A 175 4.05 -9.80 9.87
C SER A 175 3.81 -9.02 8.57
N CYS A 176 4.47 -9.41 7.50
CA CYS A 176 4.33 -8.81 6.18
C CYS A 176 4.58 -9.85 5.09
N VAL A 177 3.88 -9.70 3.99
CA VAL A 177 4.07 -10.50 2.77
C VAL A 177 4.38 -9.58 1.60
N ILE A 178 5.44 -9.89 0.84
CA ILE A 178 5.73 -9.26 -0.44
C ILE A 178 5.68 -10.36 -1.49
N ASN A 179 4.59 -10.37 -2.27
CA ASN A 179 4.35 -11.38 -3.29
C ASN A 179 4.09 -10.73 -4.64
N THR A 180 5.09 -10.73 -5.51
CA THR A 180 4.94 -10.22 -6.89
C THR A 180 4.50 -11.35 -7.83
N PRO A 181 3.40 -11.17 -8.57
CA PRO A 181 2.88 -12.22 -9.43
C PRO A 181 3.71 -12.39 -10.71
N GLU A 182 3.87 -13.62 -11.13
CA GLU A 182 4.28 -13.94 -12.51
C GLU A 182 3.07 -13.78 -13.43
N GLY A 183 3.31 -13.26 -14.66
CA GLY A 183 2.25 -12.96 -15.65
C GLY A 183 1.21 -14.07 -15.87
N ARG A 184 0.17 -13.80 -16.64
CA ARG A 184 -1.13 -14.47 -16.73
C ARG A 184 -1.18 -16.01 -16.95
N MET A 185 -0.09 -16.76 -17.09
CA MET A 185 -0.11 -18.16 -17.54
C MET A 185 0.77 -19.16 -16.77
N SER A 186 1.16 -18.93 -15.49
CA SER A 186 2.02 -19.88 -14.78
C SER A 186 1.30 -20.69 -13.70
N LYS A 187 1.79 -21.92 -13.43
CA LYS A 187 1.35 -22.75 -12.29
C LYS A 187 1.61 -22.06 -10.94
N SER A 188 2.58 -21.14 -10.88
CA SER A 188 2.90 -20.31 -9.71
C SER A 188 1.79 -19.32 -9.34
N LEU A 189 0.82 -19.03 -10.22
CA LEU A 189 -0.35 -18.20 -9.90
C LEU A 189 -1.17 -18.77 -8.73
N ARG A 190 -1.27 -20.10 -8.63
CA ARG A 190 -2.04 -20.75 -7.55
C ARG A 190 -1.35 -20.57 -6.20
N ASP A 191 -0.04 -20.75 -6.13
CA ASP A 191 0.72 -20.57 -4.87
C ASP A 191 0.64 -19.11 -4.41
N GLY A 192 0.86 -18.15 -5.31
CA GLY A 192 0.73 -16.72 -5.02
C GLY A 192 -0.67 -16.35 -4.52
N PHE A 193 -1.72 -16.88 -5.15
CA PHE A 193 -3.10 -16.66 -4.70
C PHE A 193 -3.31 -17.12 -3.25
N HIS A 194 -2.85 -18.32 -2.91
CA HIS A 194 -3.01 -18.85 -1.55
C HIS A 194 -2.23 -18.08 -0.49
N ILE A 195 -1.02 -17.60 -0.83
CA ILE A 195 -0.21 -16.74 0.05
C ILE A 195 -0.96 -15.43 0.32
N ARG A 196 -1.41 -14.75 -0.73
CA ARG A 196 -2.13 -13.47 -0.62
C ARG A 196 -3.45 -13.62 0.13
N ARG A 197 -4.19 -14.70 -0.13
CA ARG A 197 -5.44 -15.02 0.57
C ARG A 197 -5.20 -15.27 2.06
N ALA A 198 -4.15 -16.03 2.42
CA ALA A 198 -3.79 -16.26 3.81
C ALA A 198 -3.42 -14.95 4.54
N ALA A 199 -2.66 -14.06 3.87
CA ALA A 199 -2.34 -12.74 4.40
C ALA A 199 -3.60 -11.89 4.61
N ALA A 200 -4.50 -11.83 3.63
CA ALA A 200 -5.75 -11.08 3.72
C ALA A 200 -6.66 -11.59 4.85
N ALA A 201 -6.77 -12.91 5.04
CA ALA A 201 -7.56 -13.51 6.11
C ALA A 201 -7.05 -13.16 7.51
N ARG A 202 -5.77 -12.85 7.64
CA ARG A 202 -5.11 -12.46 8.90
C ARG A 202 -4.90 -10.94 9.03
N ASN A 203 -5.37 -10.15 8.07
CA ASN A 203 -5.08 -8.70 7.95
C ASN A 203 -3.57 -8.38 8.00
N ILE A 204 -2.74 -9.27 7.44
CA ILE A 204 -1.31 -9.06 7.30
C ILE A 204 -1.08 -8.21 6.04
N PRO A 205 -0.31 -7.10 6.12
CA PRO A 205 0.07 -6.31 4.95
C PRO A 205 0.64 -7.19 3.83
N CYS A 206 0.09 -7.04 2.62
CA CYS A 206 0.49 -7.83 1.47
C CYS A 206 0.73 -6.95 0.25
N PHE A 207 1.99 -6.75 -0.08
CA PHE A 207 2.40 -5.94 -1.23
C PHE A 207 2.58 -6.81 -2.47
N THR A 208 1.98 -6.38 -3.58
CA THR A 208 2.05 -7.09 -4.86
C THR A 208 2.90 -6.36 -5.92
N SER A 209 3.50 -5.23 -5.54
CA SER A 209 4.42 -4.41 -6.34
C SER A 209 5.68 -4.10 -5.53
N ILE A 210 6.84 -4.12 -6.19
CA ILE A 210 8.12 -3.75 -5.58
C ILE A 210 8.10 -2.28 -5.16
N ASP A 211 7.62 -1.38 -6.02
CA ASP A 211 7.59 0.06 -5.74
C ASP A 211 6.82 0.37 -4.45
N THR A 212 5.63 -0.21 -4.28
CA THR A 212 4.82 0.02 -3.07
C THR A 212 5.48 -0.57 -1.82
N ALA A 213 6.07 -1.76 -1.93
CA ALA A 213 6.81 -2.38 -0.84
C ALA A 213 8.03 -1.55 -0.44
N GLN A 214 8.77 -1.05 -1.44
CA GLN A 214 9.94 -0.20 -1.24
C GLN A 214 9.58 1.06 -0.45
N VAL A 215 8.53 1.78 -0.86
CA VAL A 215 8.04 2.99 -0.19
C VAL A 215 7.64 2.70 1.26
N ALA A 216 6.96 1.57 1.51
CA ALA A 216 6.56 1.18 2.87
C ALA A 216 7.76 0.85 3.77
N VAL A 217 8.76 0.14 3.23
CA VAL A 217 10.00 -0.19 3.96
C VAL A 217 10.85 1.06 4.22
N GLU A 218 10.94 1.98 3.28
CA GLU A 218 11.64 3.27 3.47
C GLU A 218 10.96 4.12 4.56
N ALA A 219 9.63 4.17 4.58
CA ALA A 219 8.89 4.86 5.64
C ALA A 219 9.16 4.24 7.02
N MET A 220 9.18 2.89 7.10
CA MET A 220 9.53 2.17 8.32
C MET A 220 10.94 2.52 8.83
N LEU A 221 11.94 2.59 7.92
CA LEU A 221 13.32 2.91 8.28
C LEU A 221 13.49 4.34 8.81
N LYS A 222 12.67 5.28 8.36
CA LYS A 222 12.75 6.69 8.78
C LYS A 222 12.23 6.95 10.18
N THR A 223 11.39 6.06 10.72
CA THR A 223 10.86 6.11 12.10
C THR A 223 10.35 7.51 12.49
N VAL A 224 9.46 8.08 11.68
CA VAL A 224 8.94 9.43 11.94
C VAL A 224 7.86 9.36 13.03
N PRO A 225 7.91 10.22 14.05
CA PRO A 225 6.85 10.29 15.06
C PRO A 225 5.50 10.65 14.43
N VAL A 226 4.46 9.90 14.77
CA VAL A 226 3.10 10.22 14.35
C VAL A 226 2.50 11.23 15.29
N THR A 227 2.28 12.45 14.80
CA THR A 227 1.56 13.51 15.51
C THR A 227 0.13 13.59 15.01
N VAL A 228 -0.82 13.84 15.91
CA VAL A 228 -2.25 13.99 15.56
C VAL A 228 -2.66 15.42 15.86
N ALA A 229 -3.25 16.09 14.88
CA ALA A 229 -3.79 17.43 15.01
C ALA A 229 -5.13 17.53 14.25
N PRO A 230 -6.02 18.45 14.60
CA PRO A 230 -7.20 18.77 13.81
C PRO A 230 -6.84 19.21 12.39
N LEU A 231 -7.70 18.87 11.42
CA LEU A 231 -7.46 19.27 10.02
C LEU A 231 -7.34 20.80 9.85
N SER A 232 -8.06 21.59 10.67
CA SER A 232 -7.99 23.05 10.67
C SER A 232 -6.56 23.57 10.90
N GLU A 233 -5.79 22.96 11.80
CA GLU A 233 -4.42 23.38 12.07
C GLU A 233 -3.50 23.25 10.85
N TYR A 234 -3.73 22.21 10.01
CA TYR A 234 -3.00 22.04 8.75
C TYR A 234 -3.44 23.04 7.67
N LEU A 235 -4.66 23.57 7.78
CA LEU A 235 -5.22 24.49 6.78
C LEU A 235 -4.95 25.95 7.11
N GLU A 236 -4.64 26.30 8.36
CA GLU A 236 -4.37 27.66 8.82
C GLU A 236 -2.88 28.05 8.66
N SER A 237 -2.01 27.07 8.39
CA SER A 237 -0.57 27.23 8.18
C SER A 237 -0.25 27.39 6.69
#